data_41872cbb5fe90cf3a64d04bf93083dc1
#
_entry.id   41872cbb5fe90cf3a64d04bf93083dc1
#
_cell.length_a   1.000
_cell.length_b   1.000
_cell.length_c   1.000
_cell.angle_alpha   90.00
_cell.angle_beta   90.00
_cell.angle_gamma   90.00
#
_symmetry.space_group_name_H-M   'P 1'
#
loop_
_entity.id
_entity.type
_entity.pdbx_description
1 polymer ?
#
loop_
_entity_poly.entity_id
_entity_poly.type
_entity_poly.pdbx_seq_one_letter_code
_entity_poly.pdbx_strand_id
1 'polypeptide(L)' 'MDEETDYQKLPGYYRVWDLAQVVLAGRKYRIEDVGVMADGGALFAVYVALTQAVG' A
#
# COMPACT_ATOMS: atom_id res chain seq x y z
N MET A 1 1.41 21.13 -11.88
CA MET A 1 1.45 20.75 -11.61
C MET A 1 1.26 19.78 -11.13
N ASP A 2 1.45 19.26 -10.84
CA ASP A 2 1.22 18.23 -10.51
C ASP A 2 1.19 18.00 -9.21
N GLU A 3 0.44 17.42 -8.76
CA GLU A 3 0.36 17.20 -7.60
C GLU A 3 1.29 16.22 -7.20
N GLU A 4 2.05 16.30 -6.33
CA GLU A 4 2.83 15.41 -5.90
C GLU A 4 2.32 14.80 -4.71
N THR A 5 1.99 13.57 -4.60
CA THR A 5 1.51 12.89 -3.45
C THR A 5 2.64 12.09 -2.90
N ASP A 6 2.95 12.36 -1.65
CA ASP A 6 3.99 11.61 -1.00
C ASP A 6 3.40 10.37 -0.44
N TYR A 7 4.04 9.24 -0.63
CA TYR A 7 3.60 7.99 -0.07
C TYR A 7 4.63 7.46 0.90
N GLN A 8 4.17 6.78 1.91
CA GLN A 8 5.06 6.16 2.86
C GLN A 8 4.83 4.67 2.82
N LYS A 9 5.89 3.89 2.66
CA LYS A 9 5.78 2.46 2.64
C LYS A 9 5.52 1.97 4.03
N LEU A 10 4.53 1.12 4.18
CA LEU A 10 4.27 0.52 5.47
C LEU A 10 5.31 -0.54 5.75
N PRO A 11 5.60 -0.80 6.99
CA PRO A 11 6.65 -1.76 7.34
C PRO A 11 6.29 -3.16 6.87
N GLY A 12 7.24 -3.87 6.34
CA GLY A 12 7.05 -5.24 5.95
C GLY A 12 6.32 -5.41 4.66
N TYR A 13 5.92 -6.62 4.37
CA TYR A 13 5.19 -6.94 3.17
C TYR A 13 3.90 -7.63 3.58
N TYR A 14 2.92 -7.63 2.68
CA TYR A 14 1.60 -8.09 3.05
C TYR A 14 1.09 -9.13 2.06
N ARG A 15 0.32 -10.07 2.56
CA ARG A 15 -0.33 -11.06 1.72
C ARG A 15 -1.71 -10.53 1.37
N VAL A 16 -2.36 -11.17 0.41
CA VAL A 16 -3.62 -10.66 -0.06
C VAL A 16 -4.63 -10.58 1.07
N TRP A 17 -4.61 -11.49 2.01
CA TRP A 17 -5.58 -11.43 3.10
C TRP A 17 -5.23 -10.36 4.12
N ASP A 18 -3.97 -9.94 4.15
CA ASP A 18 -3.59 -8.87 5.06
C ASP A 18 -3.96 -7.52 4.51
N LEU A 19 -4.11 -7.41 3.21
CA LEU A 19 -4.40 -6.13 2.61
C LEU A 19 -5.71 -5.59 3.14
N ALA A 20 -6.68 -6.46 3.36
CA ALA A 20 -7.96 -5.98 3.85
C ALA A 20 -7.85 -5.38 5.24
N GLN A 21 -6.81 -5.72 5.96
CA GLN A 21 -6.69 -5.17 7.28
C GLN A 21 -5.92 -3.87 7.31
N VAL A 22 -5.10 -3.61 6.34
CA VAL A 22 -4.32 -2.38 6.34
C VAL A 22 -4.93 -1.32 5.43
N VAL A 23 -5.75 -1.72 4.46
CA VAL A 23 -6.34 -0.76 3.56
C VAL A 23 -7.64 -0.26 4.18
N LEU A 24 -7.67 0.98 4.55
CA LEU A 24 -8.83 1.55 5.24
C LEU A 24 -9.56 2.49 4.32
N ALA A 25 -10.87 2.55 4.47
CA ALA A 25 -11.66 3.43 3.65
C ALA A 25 -11.27 4.87 3.89
N GLY A 26 -11.33 5.65 2.88
CA GLY A 26 -11.04 7.07 3.03
C GLY A 26 -9.59 7.43 2.86
N ARG A 27 -8.72 6.46 2.65
CA ARG A 27 -7.33 6.78 2.44
C ARG A 27 -6.89 6.25 1.10
N LYS A 28 -5.85 6.83 0.56
CA LYS A 28 -5.35 6.44 -0.73
C LYS A 28 -4.15 5.57 -0.54
N TYR A 29 -4.08 4.47 -1.24
CA TYR A 29 -2.97 3.54 -1.09
C TYR A 29 -2.39 3.19 -2.46
N ARG A 30 -1.16 2.78 -2.45
CA ARG A 30 -0.53 2.25 -3.64
C ARG A 30 -0.04 0.88 -3.27
N ILE A 31 -0.39 -0.14 -4.01
CA ILE A 31 -0.01 -1.50 -3.70
C ILE A 31 0.78 -2.05 -4.85
N GLU A 32 1.94 -2.60 -4.55
CA GLU A 32 2.81 -3.13 -5.56
C GLU A 32 3.08 -4.58 -5.35
N ASP A 33 3.05 -5.37 -6.43
CA ASP A 33 3.37 -6.75 -6.36
C ASP A 33 4.86 -6.89 -6.34
N VAL A 34 5.44 -7.46 -5.30
CA VAL A 34 6.88 -7.53 -5.17
C VAL A 34 7.39 -8.95 -5.36
N GLY A 35 6.50 -9.89 -5.67
CA GLY A 35 6.97 -11.24 -5.95
C GLY A 35 6.10 -12.27 -5.31
N VAL A 36 6.60 -13.49 -5.25
CA VAL A 36 5.88 -14.56 -4.63
C VAL A 36 6.73 -15.20 -3.58
N MET A 37 6.09 -15.73 -2.57
CA MET A 37 6.80 -16.42 -1.53
C MET A 37 7.06 -17.83 -1.94
N ALA A 38 7.84 -18.53 -1.15
CA ALA A 38 8.18 -19.90 -1.45
C ALA A 38 6.94 -20.77 -1.56
N ASP A 39 5.87 -20.42 -0.88
CA ASP A 39 4.67 -21.22 -0.92
C ASP A 39 3.79 -20.84 -2.11
N GLY A 40 4.24 -19.95 -2.96
CA GLY A 40 3.48 -19.56 -4.12
C GLY A 40 2.53 -18.41 -3.91
N GLY A 41 2.46 -17.89 -2.72
CA GLY A 41 1.56 -16.78 -2.44
C GLY A 41 2.15 -15.46 -2.84
N ALA A 42 1.33 -14.58 -3.34
CA ALA A 42 1.80 -13.25 -3.74
C ALA A 42 2.16 -12.41 -2.56
N LEU A 43 3.11 -11.53 -2.74
CA LEU A 43 3.57 -10.65 -1.69
C LEU A 43 3.47 -9.24 -2.18
N PHE A 44 2.97 -8.35 -1.35
CA PHE A 44 2.75 -6.98 -1.76
C PHE A 44 3.39 -5.96 -0.84
N ALA A 45 3.84 -4.87 -1.40
CA ALA A 45 4.27 -3.73 -0.62
C ALA A 45 3.13 -2.72 -0.64
N VAL A 46 2.84 -2.11 0.47
CA VAL A 46 1.74 -1.18 0.59
C VAL A 46 2.27 0.20 0.94
N TYR A 47 1.82 1.20 0.21
CA TYR A 47 2.21 2.57 0.46
C TYR A 47 0.94 3.36 0.76
N VAL A 48 1.00 4.23 1.73
CA VAL A 48 -0.15 5.04 2.09
C VAL A 48 0.18 6.48 1.78
N ALA A 49 -0.77 7.18 1.21
CA ALA A 49 -0.59 8.58 0.90
C ALA A 49 -0.54 9.39 2.18
N LEU A 50 0.48 10.21 2.31
CA LEU A 50 0.62 11.03 3.48
C LEU A 50 -0.11 12.33 3.35
N THR A 51 -0.26 12.82 2.13
CA THR A 51 -0.86 14.10 1.95
C THR A 51 -2.30 14.02 2.03
N GLN A 52 -2.91 14.88 2.69
CA GLN A 52 -4.24 14.97 2.75
C GLN A 52 -4.68 16.03 2.01
N ALA A 53 -5.66 15.99 1.37
CA ALA A 53 -6.18 17.05 0.65
C ALA A 53 -6.51 18.01 1.58
N VAL A 54 -6.09 19.06 1.50
CA VAL A 54 -6.39 19.99 2.34
C VAL A 54 -7.30 20.63 1.91
N GLY A 55 -8.06 20.62 2.25
CA GLY A 55 -9.15 21.27 1.75
C GLY A 55 -9.05 22.38 1.73
#